data_2285bf52b8d8f5c5a7c5f5582a082281
#
_entry.id   2285bf52b8d8f5c5a7c5f5582a082281
#
_cell.length_a   1.000
_cell.length_b   1.000
_cell.length_c   1.000
_cell.angle_alpha   90.00
_cell.angle_beta   90.00
_cell.angle_gamma   90.00
#
_symmetry.space_group_name_H-M   'P 1'
#
loop_
_entity.id
_entity.type
_entity.pdbx_description
1 polymer ?
#
loop_
_entity_poly.entity_id
_entity_poly.type
_entity_poly.pdbx_seq_one_letter_code
_entity_poly.pdbx_strand_id
1 'polypeptide(L)'
;ITGTRLTDTKVIPACRVAYIGSELIPTLEAMVDLHGAKAFIPVEMYAAGTTVLTGERGRVGDFRFIVVPDMVRFAGEGGASTSGAFYDTNGMLDVFPILVVGEESFTTIGFNTDGKSSKFKTKNMKPDELYSLDNPFGKKGFMSIEWWYGFLLLRGERLALIKTVGKM
;
A
#
# COMPACT_ATOMS: atom_id res chain seq x y z
N ILE A 1 -17.25 5.78 10.88
CA ILE A 1 -16.85 6.55 9.67
C ILE A 1 -18.14 6.92 8.98
N THR A 2 -18.48 8.19 8.97
CA THR A 2 -19.69 8.67 8.31
C THR A 2 -19.49 8.55 6.78
N GLY A 3 -20.46 7.97 6.07
CA GLY A 3 -20.41 7.75 4.62
C GLY A 3 -20.12 9.01 3.79
N THR A 4 -20.40 10.19 4.34
CA THR A 4 -20.09 11.49 3.75
C THR A 4 -18.60 11.73 3.53
N ARG A 5 -17.71 11.22 4.36
CA ARG A 5 -16.26 11.40 4.20
C ARG A 5 -15.66 10.50 3.13
N LEU A 6 -16.25 9.33 2.89
CA LEU A 6 -15.83 8.46 1.79
C LEU A 6 -16.24 8.99 0.41
N THR A 7 -17.24 9.87 0.32
CA THR A 7 -17.62 10.51 -0.95
C THR A 7 -16.55 11.45 -1.47
N ASP A 8 -15.73 12.03 -0.59
CA ASP A 8 -14.65 12.94 -0.96
C ASP A 8 -13.33 12.21 -1.32
N THR A 9 -13.28 10.88 -1.15
CA THR A 9 -12.11 10.06 -1.50
C THR A 9 -12.08 9.71 -2.99
N LYS A 10 -12.20 10.69 -3.86
CA LYS A 10 -12.18 10.49 -5.30
C LYS A 10 -10.75 10.57 -5.81
N VAL A 11 -10.16 9.42 -6.11
CA VAL A 11 -8.80 9.32 -6.68
C VAL A 11 -8.83 9.38 -8.19
N ILE A 12 -9.86 8.77 -8.81
CA ILE A 12 -10.05 8.73 -10.25
C ILE A 12 -11.47 9.16 -10.56
N PRO A 13 -11.71 9.87 -11.67
CA PRO A 13 -13.07 10.17 -12.11
C PRO A 13 -13.93 8.89 -12.14
N ALA A 14 -15.08 8.92 -11.51
CA ALA A 14 -16.06 7.85 -11.42
C ALA A 14 -15.71 6.60 -10.60
N CYS A 15 -14.61 6.56 -9.84
CA CYS A 15 -14.35 5.46 -8.92
C CYS A 15 -13.47 5.87 -7.73
N ARG A 16 -13.49 5.04 -6.69
CA ARG A 16 -12.61 5.14 -5.52
C ARG A 16 -11.64 3.99 -5.52
N VAL A 17 -10.40 4.24 -5.10
CA VAL A 17 -9.35 3.22 -5.04
C VAL A 17 -9.16 2.78 -3.60
N ALA A 18 -9.16 1.46 -3.41
CA ALA A 18 -8.87 0.82 -2.15
C ALA A 18 -7.64 -0.10 -2.30
N TYR A 19 -6.65 0.09 -1.45
CA TYR A 19 -5.47 -0.75 -1.40
C TYR A 19 -5.67 -1.86 -0.37
N ILE A 20 -5.37 -3.10 -0.75
CA ILE A 20 -5.56 -4.30 0.06
C ILE A 20 -4.32 -5.19 0.03
N GLY A 21 -4.15 -6.03 1.05
CA GLY A 21 -3.19 -7.14 1.02
C GLY A 21 -3.68 -8.32 0.18
N SER A 22 -2.76 -9.17 -0.22
CA SER A 22 -3.06 -10.39 -0.98
C SER A 22 -3.97 -11.36 -0.23
N GLU A 23 -3.91 -11.36 1.09
CA GLU A 23 -4.67 -12.24 1.98
C GLU A 23 -6.18 -11.93 1.99
N LEU A 24 -6.56 -10.71 1.61
CA LEU A 24 -7.98 -10.32 1.52
C LEU A 24 -8.65 -10.71 0.21
N ILE A 25 -7.93 -11.19 -0.79
CA ILE A 25 -8.48 -11.59 -2.09
C ILE A 25 -9.59 -12.64 -1.93
N PRO A 26 -9.40 -13.76 -1.19
CA PRO A 26 -10.46 -14.76 -1.02
C PRO A 26 -11.70 -14.19 -0.34
N THR A 27 -11.50 -13.26 0.61
CA THR A 27 -12.61 -12.58 1.29
C THR A 27 -13.43 -11.73 0.33
N LEU A 28 -12.77 -10.97 -0.57
CA LEU A 28 -13.45 -10.16 -1.57
C LEU A 28 -14.18 -11.00 -2.61
N GLU A 29 -13.56 -12.08 -3.10
CA GLU A 29 -14.16 -12.99 -4.09
C GLU A 29 -15.37 -13.74 -3.54
N ALA A 30 -15.43 -13.92 -2.21
CA ALA A 30 -16.55 -14.53 -1.51
C ALA A 30 -17.69 -13.54 -1.18
N MET A 31 -17.51 -12.23 -1.44
CA MET A 31 -18.54 -11.23 -1.14
C MET A 31 -19.79 -11.43 -1.99
N VAL A 32 -20.93 -11.38 -1.31
CA VAL A 32 -22.25 -11.42 -1.94
C VAL A 32 -23.03 -10.15 -1.61
N ASP A 33 -23.94 -9.77 -2.49
CA ASP A 33 -24.84 -8.66 -2.25
C ASP A 33 -26.05 -9.08 -1.38
N LEU A 34 -26.96 -8.15 -1.13
CA LEU A 34 -28.20 -8.41 -0.37
C LEU A 34 -29.10 -9.48 -1.01
N HIS A 35 -28.93 -9.78 -2.30
CA HIS A 35 -29.70 -10.76 -3.05
C HIS A 35 -28.97 -12.08 -3.24
N GLY A 36 -27.79 -12.25 -2.62
CA GLY A 36 -26.99 -13.46 -2.72
C GLY A 36 -26.20 -13.60 -4.03
N ALA A 37 -26.18 -12.59 -4.89
CA ALA A 37 -25.35 -12.56 -6.09
C ALA A 37 -23.91 -12.13 -5.74
N LYS A 38 -22.94 -12.56 -6.55
CA LYS A 38 -21.54 -12.14 -6.37
C LYS A 38 -21.41 -10.63 -6.54
N ALA A 39 -20.95 -9.97 -5.48
CA ALA A 39 -20.74 -8.51 -5.49
C ALA A 39 -19.39 -8.12 -6.12
N PHE A 40 -18.39 -8.99 -6.05
CA PHE A 40 -17.07 -8.77 -6.61
C PHE A 40 -17.05 -9.06 -8.13
N ILE A 41 -16.60 -8.09 -8.92
CA ILE A 41 -16.43 -8.20 -10.36
C ILE A 41 -14.92 -8.22 -10.65
N PRO A 42 -14.36 -9.36 -11.12
CA PRO A 42 -12.96 -9.46 -11.49
C PRO A 42 -12.58 -8.51 -12.63
N VAL A 43 -11.32 -8.07 -12.66
CA VAL A 43 -10.84 -7.13 -13.67
C VAL A 43 -10.99 -7.66 -15.11
N GLU A 44 -10.87 -8.97 -15.30
CA GLU A 44 -11.00 -9.62 -16.61
C GLU A 44 -12.38 -9.40 -17.26
N MET A 45 -13.42 -9.19 -16.45
CA MET A 45 -14.78 -8.98 -16.96
C MET A 45 -15.01 -7.57 -17.53
N TYR A 46 -14.20 -6.58 -17.17
CA TYR A 46 -14.39 -5.20 -17.62
C TYR A 46 -13.14 -4.54 -18.22
N ALA A 47 -12.01 -5.24 -18.24
CA ALA A 47 -10.72 -4.71 -18.73
C ALA A 47 -10.79 -4.19 -20.17
N ALA A 48 -11.58 -4.81 -21.02
CA ALA A 48 -11.69 -4.42 -22.43
C ALA A 48 -12.38 -3.07 -22.65
N GLY A 49 -13.15 -2.59 -21.68
CA GLY A 49 -13.95 -1.36 -21.81
C GLY A 49 -13.46 -0.18 -20.97
N THR A 50 -12.44 -0.38 -20.13
CA THR A 50 -11.98 0.66 -19.19
C THR A 50 -10.46 0.66 -19.04
N THR A 51 -9.90 1.79 -18.58
CA THR A 51 -8.51 1.87 -18.19
C THR A 51 -8.30 1.08 -16.90
N VAL A 52 -7.49 0.03 -16.95
CA VAL A 52 -7.11 -0.81 -15.82
C VAL A 52 -5.91 -0.20 -15.11
N LEU A 53 -5.93 -0.21 -13.78
CA LEU A 53 -4.83 0.26 -12.96
C LEU A 53 -3.83 -0.89 -12.73
N THR A 54 -2.55 -0.53 -12.58
CA THR A 54 -1.52 -1.51 -12.26
C THR A 54 -1.79 -2.17 -10.90
N GLY A 55 -1.87 -3.51 -10.89
CA GLY A 55 -2.19 -4.28 -9.68
C GLY A 55 -3.68 -4.34 -9.33
N GLU A 56 -4.56 -3.84 -10.21
CA GLU A 56 -6.00 -3.93 -10.00
C GLU A 56 -6.48 -5.39 -10.11
N ARG A 57 -7.24 -5.84 -9.10
CA ARG A 57 -7.80 -7.18 -9.04
C ARG A 57 -9.27 -7.23 -9.47
N GLY A 58 -10.02 -6.18 -9.16
CA GLY A 58 -11.43 -6.12 -9.46
C GLY A 58 -12.12 -4.94 -8.77
N ARG A 59 -13.44 -4.94 -8.83
CA ARG A 59 -14.27 -3.88 -8.23
C ARG A 59 -15.48 -4.43 -7.47
N VAL A 60 -15.93 -3.66 -6.49
CA VAL A 60 -17.22 -3.85 -5.81
C VAL A 60 -17.91 -2.49 -5.78
N GLY A 61 -19.02 -2.37 -6.46
CA GLY A 61 -19.72 -1.08 -6.62
C GLY A 61 -18.79 -0.02 -7.20
N ASP A 62 -18.59 1.08 -6.46
CA ASP A 62 -17.76 2.22 -6.86
C ASP A 62 -16.28 2.07 -6.44
N PHE A 63 -15.91 0.99 -5.76
CA PHE A 63 -14.56 0.76 -5.30
C PHE A 63 -13.79 -0.16 -6.24
N ARG A 64 -12.58 0.25 -6.61
CA ARG A 64 -11.60 -0.55 -7.33
C ARG A 64 -10.51 -0.99 -6.37
N PHE A 65 -10.19 -2.27 -6.35
CA PHE A 65 -9.24 -2.87 -5.44
C PHE A 65 -7.90 -3.10 -6.11
N ILE A 66 -6.85 -2.50 -5.52
CA ILE A 66 -5.46 -2.70 -5.93
C ILE A 66 -4.78 -3.54 -4.87
N VAL A 67 -4.13 -4.62 -5.30
CA VAL A 67 -3.40 -5.52 -4.43
C VAL A 67 -1.99 -4.99 -4.21
N VAL A 68 -1.61 -4.83 -2.95
CA VAL A 68 -0.27 -4.49 -2.50
C VAL A 68 0.30 -5.70 -1.75
N PRO A 69 1.33 -6.38 -2.28
CA PRO A 69 1.87 -7.61 -1.68
C PRO A 69 2.39 -7.42 -0.25
N ASP A 70 3.02 -6.28 0.02
CA ASP A 70 3.64 -5.96 1.32
C ASP A 70 2.72 -5.10 2.22
N MET A 71 1.41 -5.34 2.17
CA MET A 71 0.49 -4.62 3.03
C MET A 71 0.67 -5.02 4.50
N VAL A 72 0.59 -4.03 5.40
CA VAL A 72 0.72 -4.26 6.84
C VAL A 72 -0.36 -5.23 7.33
N ARG A 73 0.03 -6.20 8.16
CA ARG A 73 -0.84 -7.11 8.88
C ARG A 73 -0.68 -6.89 10.38
N PHE A 74 -1.78 -6.79 11.08
CA PHE A 74 -1.82 -6.69 12.54
C PHE A 74 -2.11 -8.08 13.12
N ALA A 75 -1.04 -8.82 13.41
CA ALA A 75 -1.13 -10.20 13.87
C ALA A 75 -1.71 -10.27 15.29
N GLY A 76 -2.80 -11.05 15.47
CA GLY A 76 -3.41 -11.27 16.78
C GLY A 76 -4.07 -10.04 17.41
N GLU A 77 -4.34 -8.97 16.66
CA GLU A 77 -5.04 -7.78 17.19
C GLU A 77 -6.57 -7.84 17.09
N GLY A 78 -7.11 -8.93 16.57
CA GLY A 78 -8.55 -9.15 16.48
C GLY A 78 -9.14 -9.80 17.74
N GLY A 79 -10.39 -10.24 17.64
CA GLY A 79 -11.04 -11.03 18.67
C GLY A 79 -10.52 -12.47 18.73
N ALA A 80 -10.97 -13.24 19.74
CA ALA A 80 -10.64 -14.66 19.84
C ALA A 80 -11.10 -15.44 18.61
N SER A 81 -10.22 -16.28 18.06
CA SER A 81 -10.53 -17.15 16.93
C SER A 81 -11.40 -18.31 17.43
N THR A 82 -12.58 -18.45 16.84
CA THR A 82 -13.52 -19.54 17.16
C THR A 82 -13.62 -20.60 16.07
N SER A 83 -13.03 -20.32 14.89
CA SER A 83 -13.03 -21.25 13.77
C SER A 83 -11.72 -21.12 12.97
N GLY A 84 -11.17 -22.24 12.49
CA GLY A 84 -9.98 -22.25 11.63
C GLY A 84 -10.20 -21.75 10.21
N ALA A 85 -11.27 -20.99 9.95
CA ALA A 85 -11.60 -20.46 8.61
C ALA A 85 -10.98 -19.10 8.32
N PHE A 86 -10.36 -18.46 9.32
CA PHE A 86 -9.76 -17.13 9.23
C PHE A 86 -8.31 -17.16 9.67
N TYR A 87 -7.52 -16.23 9.17
CA TYR A 87 -6.14 -16.06 9.63
C TYR A 87 -6.12 -15.72 11.12
N ASP A 88 -5.37 -16.47 11.90
CA ASP A 88 -5.16 -16.22 13.30
C ASP A 88 -3.70 -16.37 13.72
N THR A 89 -3.34 -15.68 14.81
CA THR A 89 -2.05 -15.80 15.48
C THR A 89 -2.30 -15.99 16.97
N ASN A 90 -1.80 -17.10 17.52
CA ASN A 90 -1.97 -17.47 18.94
C ASN A 90 -3.43 -17.52 19.42
N GLY A 91 -4.36 -17.96 18.55
CA GLY A 91 -5.79 -18.05 18.89
C GLY A 91 -6.53 -16.71 18.83
N MET A 92 -5.90 -15.66 18.32
CA MET A 92 -6.51 -14.34 18.07
C MET A 92 -6.51 -14.07 16.57
N LEU A 93 -7.61 -13.52 16.08
CA LEU A 93 -7.77 -13.19 14.65
C LEU A 93 -6.77 -12.12 14.21
N ASP A 94 -6.21 -12.32 13.03
CA ASP A 94 -5.36 -11.32 12.38
C ASP A 94 -6.21 -10.25 11.69
N VAL A 95 -5.80 -9.00 11.84
CA VAL A 95 -6.51 -7.86 11.27
C VAL A 95 -5.75 -7.34 10.04
N PHE A 96 -6.48 -7.23 8.95
CA PHE A 96 -5.98 -6.72 7.68
C PHE A 96 -6.62 -5.37 7.37
N PRO A 97 -5.82 -4.35 7.04
CA PRO A 97 -6.34 -3.05 6.67
C PRO A 97 -6.77 -3.02 5.20
N ILE A 98 -7.86 -2.32 4.93
CA ILE A 98 -8.23 -1.82 3.60
C ILE A 98 -8.03 -0.32 3.64
N LEU A 99 -7.08 0.19 2.87
CA LEU A 99 -6.73 1.61 2.84
C LEU A 99 -7.40 2.29 1.64
N VAL A 100 -8.31 3.19 1.92
CA VAL A 100 -8.94 4.03 0.89
C VAL A 100 -8.25 5.39 0.90
N VAL A 101 -7.70 5.78 -0.24
CA VAL A 101 -6.92 7.00 -0.41
C VAL A 101 -7.64 7.94 -1.37
N GLY A 102 -7.85 9.19 -0.94
CA GLY A 102 -8.38 10.26 -1.76
C GLY A 102 -7.29 11.16 -2.33
N GLU A 103 -7.67 12.01 -3.26
CA GLU A 103 -6.81 13.03 -3.84
C GLU A 103 -6.32 14.02 -2.77
N GLU A 104 -5.06 14.44 -2.84
CA GLU A 104 -4.42 15.37 -1.89
C GLU A 104 -4.48 14.91 -0.42
N SER A 105 -4.62 13.60 -0.15
CA SER A 105 -4.65 13.09 1.23
C SER A 105 -3.28 13.18 1.90
N PHE A 106 -2.22 12.89 1.17
CA PHE A 106 -0.84 12.96 1.66
C PHE A 106 0.13 13.37 0.57
N THR A 107 1.32 13.79 0.97
CA THR A 107 2.43 14.06 0.07
C THR A 107 3.72 13.50 0.61
N THR A 108 4.64 13.18 -0.28
CA THR A 108 6.02 12.83 0.07
C THR A 108 6.91 14.04 -0.18
N ILE A 109 7.74 14.37 0.80
CA ILE A 109 8.68 15.48 0.72
C ILE A 109 10.04 14.92 0.30
N GLY A 110 10.58 15.42 -0.81
CA GLY A 110 11.95 15.20 -1.23
C GLY A 110 12.75 16.49 -1.01
N PHE A 111 13.98 16.38 -0.54
CA PHE A 111 14.87 17.52 -0.42
C PHE A 111 15.65 17.71 -1.72
N ASN A 112 15.73 18.95 -2.17
CA ASN A 112 16.54 19.36 -3.29
C ASN A 112 17.90 19.83 -2.77
N THR A 113 18.90 18.96 -2.81
CA THR A 113 20.21 19.22 -2.17
C THR A 113 21.16 19.99 -3.09
N ASP A 114 21.04 19.86 -4.41
CA ASP A 114 21.98 20.45 -5.39
C ASP A 114 21.24 21.06 -6.60
N GLY A 115 20.07 21.67 -6.38
CA GLY A 115 19.24 22.20 -7.46
C GLY A 115 18.54 21.11 -8.30
N LYS A 116 18.69 19.84 -7.93
CA LYS A 116 18.06 18.69 -8.57
C LYS A 116 17.15 17.98 -7.57
N SER A 117 15.92 17.67 -7.96
CA SER A 117 14.96 16.93 -7.10
C SER A 117 15.35 15.43 -6.98
N SER A 118 16.58 15.17 -6.55
CA SER A 118 17.09 13.82 -6.36
C SER A 118 16.77 13.35 -4.96
N LYS A 119 16.01 12.25 -4.83
CA LYS A 119 15.67 11.63 -3.54
C LYS A 119 16.84 10.89 -2.91
N PHE A 120 17.88 10.64 -3.65
CA PHE A 120 19.07 9.92 -3.17
C PHE A 120 20.33 10.44 -3.85
N LYS A 121 21.45 10.34 -3.15
CA LYS A 121 22.79 10.68 -3.62
C LYS A 121 23.70 9.47 -3.39
N THR A 122 24.37 9.04 -4.43
CA THR A 122 25.38 7.97 -4.33
C THR A 122 26.75 8.57 -4.48
N LYS A 123 27.68 8.17 -3.59
CA LYS A 123 29.10 8.41 -3.72
C LYS A 123 29.82 7.06 -3.78
N ASN A 124 30.63 6.90 -4.80
CA ASN A 124 31.47 5.73 -4.99
C ASN A 124 32.91 6.18 -5.18
N MET A 125 33.81 5.70 -4.35
CA MET A 125 35.25 5.93 -4.48
C MET A 125 35.94 4.57 -4.60
N LYS A 126 36.68 4.42 -5.69
CA LYS A 126 37.47 3.21 -5.90
C LYS A 126 38.63 3.14 -4.91
N PRO A 127 39.16 1.93 -4.64
CA PRO A 127 40.32 1.78 -3.75
C PRO A 127 41.50 2.68 -4.09
N ASP A 128 41.82 2.79 -5.39
CA ASP A 128 42.94 3.57 -5.90
C ASP A 128 42.73 5.10 -5.85
N GLU A 129 41.51 5.55 -5.55
CA GLU A 129 41.15 6.97 -5.46
C GLU A 129 41.15 7.48 -4.00
N LEU A 130 41.22 6.56 -3.02
CA LEU A 130 41.11 6.88 -1.60
C LEU A 130 42.41 6.59 -0.88
N TYR A 131 43.35 7.53 -0.88
CA TYR A 131 44.58 7.47 -0.08
C TYR A 131 44.39 8.23 1.23
N SER A 132 44.65 7.57 2.35
CA SER A 132 44.66 8.16 3.69
C SER A 132 45.67 7.45 4.59
N LEU A 133 45.88 7.98 5.78
CA LEU A 133 46.74 7.30 6.81
C LEU A 133 46.23 5.90 7.11
N ASP A 134 44.94 5.65 7.07
CA ASP A 134 44.32 4.31 7.28
C ASP A 134 44.32 3.43 6.03
N ASN A 135 44.58 4.00 4.87
CA ASN A 135 44.59 3.30 3.59
C ASN A 135 45.76 3.76 2.69
N PRO A 136 46.99 3.62 3.17
CA PRO A 136 48.17 4.18 2.46
C PRO A 136 48.48 3.46 1.15
N PHE A 137 47.97 2.25 0.96
CA PHE A 137 48.17 1.44 -0.26
C PHE A 137 46.97 1.43 -1.19
N GLY A 138 45.94 2.25 -0.94
CA GLY A 138 44.78 2.34 -1.80
C GLY A 138 43.96 1.04 -1.94
N LYS A 139 44.02 0.14 -0.94
CA LYS A 139 43.32 -1.17 -1.02
C LYS A 139 41.84 -1.12 -0.59
N LYS A 140 41.42 -0.02 0.05
CA LYS A 140 40.06 0.14 0.55
C LYS A 140 39.35 1.22 -0.26
N GLY A 141 38.19 0.90 -0.78
CA GLY A 141 37.26 1.86 -1.33
C GLY A 141 36.02 1.97 -0.45
N PHE A 142 35.11 2.90 -0.75
CA PHE A 142 33.83 2.97 -0.11
C PHE A 142 32.71 3.33 -1.07
N MET A 143 31.51 2.89 -0.74
CA MET A 143 30.28 3.29 -1.39
C MET A 143 29.32 3.78 -0.33
N SER A 144 28.79 4.99 -0.50
CA SER A 144 27.74 5.51 0.36
C SER A 144 26.51 5.89 -0.45
N ILE A 145 25.36 5.60 0.13
CA ILE A 145 24.06 5.99 -0.40
C ILE A 145 23.38 6.83 0.67
N GLU A 146 23.10 8.07 0.35
CA GLU A 146 22.36 9.00 1.21
C GLU A 146 21.00 9.24 0.58
N TRP A 147 19.94 9.15 1.36
CA TRP A 147 18.59 9.48 0.91
C TRP A 147 17.85 10.29 1.95
N TRP A 148 16.97 11.13 1.47
CA TRP A 148 16.11 11.95 2.31
C TRP A 148 14.66 11.61 1.99
N TYR A 149 13.89 11.39 3.03
CA TYR A 149 12.51 11.01 2.92
C TYR A 149 11.68 11.73 3.98
N GLY A 150 10.58 12.29 3.55
CA GLY A 150 9.59 12.89 4.43
C GLY A 150 8.19 12.51 3.97
N PHE A 151 7.28 12.36 4.90
CA PHE A 151 5.88 12.11 4.67
C PHE A 151 5.06 13.16 5.43
N LEU A 152 4.07 13.73 4.76
CA LEU A 152 3.16 14.70 5.36
C LEU A 152 1.72 14.33 5.00
N LEU A 153 0.90 14.18 6.03
CA LEU A 153 -0.54 14.04 5.89
C LEU A 153 -1.14 15.44 5.69
N LEU A 154 -1.73 15.69 4.53
CA LEU A 154 -2.34 16.98 4.18
C LEU A 154 -3.79 17.03 4.66
N ARG A 155 -4.59 16.05 4.27
CA ARG A 155 -6.04 15.99 4.55
C ARG A 155 -6.44 14.62 5.04
N GLY A 156 -6.47 14.46 6.36
CA GLY A 156 -6.83 13.18 7.00
C GLY A 156 -8.28 12.74 6.74
N GLU A 157 -9.18 13.68 6.43
CA GLU A 157 -10.57 13.38 6.07
C GLU A 157 -10.71 12.62 4.72
N ARG A 158 -9.70 12.71 3.84
CA ARG A 158 -9.67 12.02 2.55
C ARG A 158 -8.97 10.67 2.59
N LEU A 159 -8.66 10.20 3.78
CA LEU A 159 -8.04 8.90 4.00
C LEU A 159 -8.92 8.08 4.93
N ALA A 160 -9.27 6.87 4.52
CA ALA A 160 -10.05 5.96 5.36
C ALA A 160 -9.34 4.62 5.48
N LEU A 161 -9.35 4.08 6.69
CA LEU A 161 -8.82 2.77 7.01
C LEU A 161 -9.96 1.89 7.53
N ILE A 162 -10.20 0.78 6.85
CA ILE A 162 -11.16 -0.24 7.26
C ILE A 162 -10.36 -1.43 7.75
N LYS A 163 -10.56 -1.82 9.00
CA LYS A 163 -9.95 -3.01 9.59
C LYS A 163 -10.90 -4.19 9.44
N THR A 164 -10.43 -5.28 8.86
CA THR A 164 -11.22 -6.50 8.65
C THR A 164 -10.38 -7.74 8.89
N VAL A 165 -11.02 -8.89 8.94
CA VAL A 165 -10.35 -10.19 9.04
C VAL A 165 -10.32 -10.86 7.68
N GLY A 166 -9.23 -11.58 7.38
CA GLY A 166 -9.06 -12.33 6.16
C GLY A 166 -9.55 -13.78 6.32
N LYS A 167 -10.26 -14.29 5.33
CA LYS A 167 -10.63 -15.70 5.22
C LYS A 167 -9.49 -16.48 4.55
N MET A 168 -9.13 -17.63 5.13
CA MET A 168 -8.21 -18.57 4.50
C MET A 168 -8.81 -19.28 3.30
#